data_7c14b2795a4136deb9e882b32fe3f81f
#
_entry.id   7c14b2795a4136deb9e882b32fe3f81f
#
_cell.length_a   1.000
_cell.length_b   1.000
_cell.length_c   1.000
_cell.angle_alpha   90.00
_cell.angle_beta   90.00
_cell.angle_gamma   90.00
#
_symmetry.space_group_name_H-M   'P 1'
#
loop_
_entity.id
_entity.type
_entity.pdbx_description
1 polymer ?
#
loop_
_entity_poly.entity_id
_entity_poly.type
_entity_poly.pdbx_seq_one_letter_code
_entity_poly.pdbx_strand_id
1 'polypeptide(L)'
;YANVRQVFRVSLRLMACVGAVLAVCLVLAAGWLVDAGVITDARAYYSLIALTPAIFFATILASFRGYFQGHQLMTPPAVSQIVEQFIRVVTMVVLAYVLLPYGLEYAAAGAAFGAVPGSLTGLVVMGCFYRYYRKQWQADAVKVQAPAAELVRSSKLIKRLLLLALPVSCANILVPVTSSIDVLLVPGRLIDSGFSVAQATAQFGYLAGMAQPLLLMATIPTMSLATSLVPAV
;
A
#
# COMPACT_ATOMS: atom_id res chain seq x y z
N TYR A 1 17.23 -19.44 -12.25
CA TYR A 1 16.03 -19.67 -11.40
C TYR A 1 16.35 -19.70 -9.90
N ALA A 2 17.47 -20.33 -9.47
CA ALA A 2 17.86 -20.37 -8.05
C ALA A 2 18.04 -18.98 -7.45
N ASN A 3 18.73 -18.08 -8.15
CA ASN A 3 18.98 -16.71 -7.73
C ASN A 3 17.69 -15.87 -7.65
N VAL A 4 16.78 -16.02 -8.61
CA VAL A 4 15.49 -15.31 -8.60
C VAL A 4 14.65 -15.70 -7.37
N ARG A 5 14.61 -17.01 -7.05
CA ARG A 5 13.91 -17.49 -5.85
C ARG A 5 14.58 -17.01 -4.56
N GLN A 6 15.91 -16.89 -4.56
CA GLN A 6 16.64 -16.33 -3.43
C GLN A 6 16.31 -14.84 -3.24
N VAL A 7 16.34 -14.05 -4.31
CA VAL A 7 15.96 -12.65 -4.30
C VAL A 7 14.54 -12.47 -3.75
N PHE A 8 13.60 -13.23 -4.27
CA PHE A 8 12.21 -13.17 -3.82
C PHE A 8 12.06 -13.50 -2.32
N ARG A 9 12.70 -14.58 -1.83
CA ARG A 9 12.65 -14.93 -0.40
C ARG A 9 13.28 -13.87 0.50
N VAL A 10 14.39 -13.28 0.07
CA VAL A 10 15.07 -12.22 0.80
C VAL A 10 14.20 -10.96 0.82
N SER A 11 13.64 -10.57 -0.34
CA SER A 11 12.72 -9.42 -0.45
C SER A 11 11.46 -9.63 0.42
N LEU A 12 10.87 -10.81 0.38
CA LEU A 12 9.68 -11.13 1.17
C LEU A 12 9.96 -11.01 2.69
N ARG A 13 11.08 -11.55 3.17
CA ARG A 13 11.48 -11.44 4.58
C ARG A 13 11.76 -9.98 4.97
N LEU A 14 12.47 -9.25 4.12
CA LEU A 14 12.75 -7.84 4.34
C LEU A 14 11.46 -7.03 4.43
N MET A 15 10.55 -7.19 3.49
CA MET A 15 9.28 -6.47 3.46
C MET A 15 8.35 -6.87 4.63
N ALA A 16 8.35 -8.15 5.02
CA ALA A 16 7.62 -8.59 6.20
C ALA A 16 8.18 -7.95 7.50
N CYS A 17 9.52 -7.88 7.65
CA CYS A 17 10.13 -7.19 8.78
C CYS A 17 9.82 -5.70 8.78
N VAL A 18 9.97 -5.02 7.63
CA VAL A 18 9.65 -3.59 7.49
C VAL A 18 8.18 -3.33 7.79
N GLY A 19 7.28 -4.15 7.23
CA GLY A 19 5.85 -4.03 7.48
C GLY A 19 5.48 -4.25 8.95
N ALA A 20 6.10 -5.22 9.62
CA ALA A 20 5.89 -5.45 11.04
C ALA A 20 6.40 -4.27 11.90
N VAL A 21 7.59 -3.75 11.58
CA VAL A 21 8.14 -2.58 12.27
C VAL A 21 7.24 -1.36 12.08
N LEU A 22 6.81 -1.07 10.84
CA LEU A 22 5.91 0.06 10.56
C LEU A 22 4.56 -0.10 11.25
N ALA A 23 3.99 -1.31 11.28
CA ALA A 23 2.74 -1.58 11.97
C ALA A 23 2.88 -1.34 13.49
N VAL A 24 3.94 -1.85 14.11
CA VAL A 24 4.23 -1.62 15.54
C VAL A 24 4.48 -0.13 15.81
N CYS A 25 5.30 0.53 14.98
CA CYS A 25 5.54 1.97 15.12
C CYS A 25 4.25 2.77 15.02
N LEU A 26 3.34 2.43 14.12
CA LEU A 26 2.05 3.12 14.00
C LEU A 26 1.19 2.94 15.25
N VAL A 27 1.11 1.73 15.80
CA VAL A 27 0.37 1.47 17.05
C VAL A 27 0.93 2.29 18.21
N LEU A 28 2.26 2.30 18.36
CA LEU A 28 2.92 3.07 19.42
C LEU A 28 2.79 4.59 19.20
N ALA A 29 2.86 5.03 17.96
CA ALA A 29 2.74 6.44 17.61
C ALA A 29 1.28 6.94 17.64
N ALA A 30 0.29 6.08 17.48
CA ALA A 30 -1.11 6.49 17.38
C ALA A 30 -1.59 7.25 18.63
N GLY A 31 -1.24 6.76 19.83
CA GLY A 31 -1.54 7.45 21.08
C GLY A 31 -0.82 8.80 21.18
N TRP A 32 0.49 8.81 20.92
CA TRP A 32 1.30 10.03 20.97
C TRP A 32 0.85 11.08 19.95
N LEU A 33 0.44 10.68 18.74
CA LEU A 33 -0.05 11.61 17.70
C LEU A 33 -1.36 12.32 18.11
N VAL A 34 -2.21 11.64 18.85
CA VAL A 34 -3.46 12.21 19.39
C VAL A 34 -3.13 13.13 20.59
N ASP A 35 -2.30 12.66 21.54
CA ASP A 35 -1.93 13.40 22.75
C ASP A 35 -1.10 14.67 22.44
N ALA A 36 -0.26 14.60 21.42
CA ALA A 36 0.54 15.73 20.95
C ALA A 36 -0.27 16.77 20.14
N GLY A 37 -1.56 16.55 19.91
CA GLY A 37 -2.43 17.44 19.14
C GLY A 37 -2.11 17.52 17.65
N VAL A 38 -1.27 16.61 17.14
CA VAL A 38 -0.98 16.48 15.69
C VAL A 38 -2.23 16.04 14.94
N ILE A 39 -3.02 15.18 15.58
CA ILE A 39 -4.33 14.77 15.08
C ILE A 39 -5.38 15.48 15.95
N THR A 40 -6.07 16.43 15.33
CA THR A 40 -7.04 17.32 16.02
C THR A 40 -8.26 16.55 16.55
N ASP A 41 -8.61 15.40 15.95
CA ASP A 41 -9.76 14.60 16.37
C ASP A 41 -9.30 13.27 16.99
N ALA A 42 -9.50 13.12 18.31
CA ALA A 42 -9.18 11.90 19.06
C ALA A 42 -9.89 10.64 18.50
N ARG A 43 -10.98 10.82 17.74
CA ARG A 43 -11.71 9.74 17.09
C ARG A 43 -10.89 9.04 16.00
N ALA A 44 -9.91 9.72 15.42
CA ALA A 44 -8.99 9.16 14.42
C ALA A 44 -8.12 8.02 14.97
N TYR A 45 -7.94 7.93 16.30
CA TYR A 45 -7.19 6.85 16.95
C TYR A 45 -7.68 5.44 16.56
N TYR A 46 -9.00 5.23 16.61
CA TYR A 46 -9.59 3.94 16.25
C TYR A 46 -9.36 3.58 14.78
N SER A 47 -9.42 4.57 13.89
CA SER A 47 -9.15 4.40 12.46
C SER A 47 -7.68 4.05 12.18
N LEU A 48 -6.74 4.66 12.90
CA LEU A 48 -5.32 4.37 12.79
C LEU A 48 -4.99 2.93 13.21
N ILE A 49 -5.54 2.50 14.35
CA ILE A 49 -5.34 1.13 14.84
C ILE A 49 -5.99 0.11 13.90
N ALA A 50 -7.20 0.40 13.41
CA ALA A 50 -7.90 -0.46 12.46
C ALA A 50 -7.14 -0.66 11.15
N LEU A 51 -6.37 0.35 10.70
CA LEU A 51 -5.57 0.30 9.48
C LEU A 51 -4.24 -0.47 9.66
N THR A 52 -3.74 -0.60 10.88
CA THR A 52 -2.41 -1.15 11.16
C THR A 52 -2.15 -2.55 10.54
N PRO A 53 -3.05 -3.53 10.64
CA PRO A 53 -2.82 -4.84 10.03
C PRO A 53 -2.73 -4.77 8.49
N ALA A 54 -3.44 -3.82 7.87
CA ALA A 54 -3.40 -3.65 6.42
C ALA A 54 -2.00 -3.26 5.93
N ILE A 55 -1.25 -2.45 6.68
CA ILE A 55 0.13 -2.05 6.34
C ILE A 55 1.03 -3.28 6.27
N PHE A 56 0.92 -4.19 7.22
CA PHE A 56 1.68 -5.43 7.22
C PHE A 56 1.37 -6.30 6.01
N PHE A 57 0.10 -6.54 5.70
CA PHE A 57 -0.29 -7.35 4.54
C PHE A 57 0.07 -6.68 3.22
N ALA A 58 -0.06 -5.36 3.11
CA ALA A 58 0.27 -4.60 1.91
C ALA A 58 1.77 -4.67 1.58
N THR A 59 2.67 -4.64 2.56
CA THR A 59 4.12 -4.76 2.33
C THR A 59 4.49 -6.16 1.83
N ILE A 60 3.86 -7.20 2.33
CA ILE A 60 4.05 -8.57 1.83
C ILE A 60 3.52 -8.68 0.40
N LEU A 61 2.32 -8.13 0.14
CA LEU A 61 1.69 -8.12 -1.16
C LEU A 61 2.54 -7.41 -2.22
N ALA A 62 3.19 -6.31 -1.84
CA ALA A 62 4.12 -5.58 -2.71
C ALA A 62 5.29 -6.46 -3.18
N SER A 63 5.84 -7.34 -2.32
CA SER A 63 6.88 -8.29 -2.69
C SER A 63 6.42 -9.29 -3.76
N PHE A 64 5.20 -9.80 -3.63
CA PHE A 64 4.62 -10.69 -4.64
C PHE A 64 4.40 -9.97 -5.97
N ARG A 65 3.84 -8.76 -5.94
CA ARG A 65 3.63 -7.95 -7.15
C ARG A 65 4.95 -7.65 -7.85
N GLY A 66 5.97 -7.21 -7.11
CA GLY A 66 7.31 -6.97 -7.66
C GLY A 66 7.94 -8.23 -8.27
N TYR A 67 7.70 -9.40 -7.67
CA TYR A 67 8.17 -10.67 -8.22
C TYR A 67 7.57 -10.97 -9.60
N PHE A 68 6.26 -10.82 -9.78
CA PHE A 68 5.59 -11.06 -11.05
C PHE A 68 5.92 -9.99 -12.09
N GLN A 69 5.99 -8.72 -11.69
CA GLN A 69 6.41 -7.62 -12.55
C GLN A 69 7.83 -7.82 -13.08
N GLY A 70 8.75 -8.28 -12.22
CA GLY A 70 10.11 -8.63 -12.62
C GLY A 70 10.20 -9.81 -13.61
N HIS A 71 9.16 -10.65 -13.69
CA HIS A 71 9.01 -11.67 -14.73
C HIS A 71 8.21 -11.19 -15.96
N GLN A 72 7.91 -9.89 -16.05
CA GLN A 72 7.07 -9.27 -17.09
C GLN A 72 5.64 -9.86 -17.15
N LEU A 73 5.17 -10.46 -16.06
CA LEU A 73 3.82 -11.00 -15.94
C LEU A 73 2.96 -9.97 -15.22
N MET A 74 2.22 -9.16 -15.98
CA MET A 74 1.39 -8.08 -15.42
C MET A 74 -0.02 -8.54 -15.04
N THR A 75 -0.50 -9.66 -15.59
CA THR A 75 -1.84 -10.18 -15.30
C THR A 75 -2.07 -10.52 -13.83
N PRO A 76 -1.20 -11.28 -13.12
CA PRO A 76 -1.41 -11.57 -11.71
C PRO A 76 -1.48 -10.32 -10.81
N PRO A 77 -0.56 -9.33 -10.91
CA PRO A 77 -0.69 -8.07 -10.19
C PRO A 77 -1.98 -7.33 -10.48
N ALA A 78 -2.41 -7.24 -11.75
CA ALA A 78 -3.62 -6.54 -12.14
C ALA A 78 -4.87 -7.19 -11.54
N VAL A 79 -5.03 -8.51 -11.67
CA VAL A 79 -6.16 -9.25 -11.08
C VAL A 79 -6.17 -9.10 -9.57
N SER A 80 -5.01 -9.27 -8.91
CA SER A 80 -4.88 -9.08 -7.47
C SER A 80 -5.34 -7.69 -7.03
N GLN A 81 -5.01 -6.65 -7.79
CA GLN A 81 -5.35 -5.26 -7.47
C GLN A 81 -6.85 -5.00 -7.63
N ILE A 82 -7.46 -5.52 -8.69
CA ILE A 82 -8.91 -5.40 -8.91
C ILE A 82 -9.68 -6.07 -7.77
N VAL A 83 -9.33 -7.32 -7.44
CA VAL A 83 -10.00 -8.08 -6.37
C VAL A 83 -9.79 -7.42 -5.01
N GLU A 84 -8.57 -6.96 -4.71
CA GLU A 84 -8.25 -6.21 -3.49
C GLU A 84 -9.15 -4.98 -3.34
N GLN A 85 -9.24 -4.14 -4.39
CA GLN A 85 -10.04 -2.91 -4.33
C GLN A 85 -11.52 -3.21 -4.22
N PHE A 86 -12.02 -4.21 -4.94
CA PHE A 86 -13.42 -4.61 -4.84
C PHE A 86 -13.78 -5.03 -3.41
N ILE A 87 -13.02 -5.93 -2.81
CA ILE A 87 -13.25 -6.38 -1.42
C ILE A 87 -13.08 -5.23 -0.43
N ARG A 88 -12.08 -4.38 -0.62
CA ARG A 88 -11.87 -3.18 0.20
C ARG A 88 -13.10 -2.28 0.21
N VAL A 89 -13.61 -1.92 -0.98
CA VAL A 89 -14.77 -1.03 -1.11
C VAL A 89 -16.03 -1.66 -0.50
N VAL A 90 -16.31 -2.91 -0.81
CA VAL A 90 -17.46 -3.62 -0.23
C VAL A 90 -17.37 -3.65 1.29
N THR A 91 -16.24 -4.06 1.84
CA THR A 91 -16.05 -4.15 3.29
C THR A 91 -16.11 -2.78 3.96
N MET A 92 -15.50 -1.76 3.36
CA MET A 92 -15.53 -0.38 3.84
C MET A 92 -16.97 0.12 3.96
N VAL A 93 -17.77 -0.04 2.92
CA VAL A 93 -19.17 0.43 2.90
C VAL A 93 -20.01 -0.34 3.90
N VAL A 94 -19.89 -1.67 3.91
CA VAL A 94 -20.66 -2.53 4.83
C VAL A 94 -20.33 -2.21 6.29
N LEU A 95 -19.04 -2.12 6.65
CA LEU A 95 -18.64 -1.85 8.03
C LEU A 95 -18.99 -0.42 8.44
N ALA A 96 -18.82 0.57 7.56
CA ALA A 96 -19.24 1.94 7.84
C ALA A 96 -20.73 2.01 8.13
N TYR A 97 -21.57 1.34 7.32
CA TYR A 97 -23.01 1.33 7.52
C TYR A 97 -23.43 0.60 8.81
N VAL A 98 -22.88 -0.57 9.06
CA VAL A 98 -23.23 -1.38 10.25
C VAL A 98 -22.77 -0.73 11.55
N LEU A 99 -21.64 -0.03 11.54
CA LEU A 99 -21.07 0.61 12.73
C LEU A 99 -21.57 2.04 12.96
N LEU A 100 -22.26 2.64 11.99
CA LEU A 100 -22.79 4.00 12.10
C LEU A 100 -23.73 4.21 13.31
N PRO A 101 -24.61 3.28 13.69
CA PRO A 101 -25.46 3.43 14.87
C PRO A 101 -24.68 3.49 16.19
N TYR A 102 -23.47 2.93 16.24
CA TYR A 102 -22.60 2.91 17.44
C TYR A 102 -21.76 4.17 17.60
N GLY A 103 -21.68 5.00 16.56
CA GLY A 103 -20.98 6.27 16.57
C GLY A 103 -20.11 6.47 15.30
N LEU A 104 -19.88 7.75 14.99
CA LEU A 104 -19.12 8.14 13.79
C LEU A 104 -17.67 7.61 13.83
N GLU A 105 -17.09 7.54 15.02
CA GLU A 105 -15.73 7.00 15.26
C GLU A 105 -15.59 5.52 14.90
N TYR A 106 -16.60 4.72 15.27
CA TYR A 106 -16.64 3.29 14.94
C TYR A 106 -16.92 3.07 13.45
N ALA A 107 -17.77 3.89 12.84
CA ALA A 107 -18.01 3.86 11.40
C ALA A 107 -16.75 4.19 10.61
N ALA A 108 -16.01 5.21 11.02
CA ALA A 108 -14.74 5.60 10.41
C ALA A 108 -13.66 4.50 10.58
N ALA A 109 -13.57 3.91 11.77
CA ALA A 109 -12.66 2.79 12.03
C ALA A 109 -13.01 1.55 11.20
N GLY A 110 -14.31 1.24 11.06
CA GLY A 110 -14.80 0.16 10.20
C GLY A 110 -14.48 0.40 8.72
N ALA A 111 -14.64 1.63 8.26
CA ALA A 111 -14.24 2.02 6.91
C ALA A 111 -12.74 1.82 6.69
N ALA A 112 -11.91 2.26 7.63
CA ALA A 112 -10.45 2.08 7.58
C ALA A 112 -10.07 0.59 7.62
N PHE A 113 -10.73 -0.21 8.45
CA PHE A 113 -10.51 -1.66 8.54
C PHE A 113 -10.76 -2.39 7.21
N GLY A 114 -11.61 -1.84 6.33
CA GLY A 114 -11.84 -2.40 4.99
C GLY A 114 -10.57 -2.65 4.17
N ALA A 115 -9.49 -1.96 4.48
CA ALA A 115 -8.18 -2.20 3.86
C ALA A 115 -7.57 -3.56 4.24
N VAL A 116 -7.90 -4.11 5.42
CA VAL A 116 -7.35 -5.38 5.92
C VAL A 116 -7.84 -6.57 5.08
N PRO A 117 -9.16 -6.84 4.96
CA PRO A 117 -9.63 -7.92 4.11
C PRO A 117 -9.30 -7.70 2.63
N GLY A 118 -9.24 -6.45 2.16
CA GLY A 118 -8.78 -6.13 0.82
C GLY A 118 -7.35 -6.63 0.58
N SER A 119 -6.39 -6.20 1.39
CA SER A 119 -4.98 -6.60 1.24
C SER A 119 -4.77 -8.10 1.48
N LEU A 120 -5.51 -8.70 2.42
CA LEU A 120 -5.46 -10.14 2.66
C LEU A 120 -5.94 -10.94 1.44
N THR A 121 -7.06 -10.52 0.84
CA THR A 121 -7.60 -11.16 -0.37
C THR A 121 -6.65 -11.01 -1.55
N GLY A 122 -6.07 -9.81 -1.74
CA GLY A 122 -5.02 -9.60 -2.74
C GLY A 122 -3.84 -10.54 -2.54
N LEU A 123 -3.41 -10.76 -1.29
CA LEU A 123 -2.33 -11.68 -0.94
C LEU A 123 -2.70 -13.15 -1.26
N VAL A 124 -3.93 -13.57 -0.97
CA VAL A 124 -4.43 -14.91 -1.32
C VAL A 124 -4.40 -15.13 -2.83
N VAL A 125 -4.92 -14.17 -3.61
CA VAL A 125 -4.90 -14.21 -5.08
C VAL A 125 -3.47 -14.35 -5.60
N MET A 126 -2.54 -13.52 -5.11
CA MET A 126 -1.13 -13.59 -5.51
C MET A 126 -0.47 -14.90 -5.10
N GLY A 127 -0.81 -15.44 -3.93
CA GLY A 127 -0.35 -16.77 -3.47
C GLY A 127 -0.83 -17.91 -4.38
N CYS A 128 -2.08 -17.84 -4.85
CA CYS A 128 -2.64 -18.80 -5.81
C CYS A 128 -1.88 -18.74 -7.15
N PHE A 129 -1.68 -17.54 -7.71
CA PHE A 129 -0.88 -17.38 -8.92
C PHE A 129 0.57 -17.84 -8.73
N TYR A 130 1.19 -17.52 -7.59
CA TYR A 130 2.55 -17.97 -7.29
C TYR A 130 2.65 -19.51 -7.27
N ARG A 131 1.67 -20.22 -6.67
CA ARG A 131 1.64 -21.69 -6.67
C ARG A 131 1.47 -22.27 -8.07
N TYR A 132 0.59 -21.65 -8.88
CA TYR A 132 0.31 -22.06 -10.25
C TYR A 132 1.56 -21.92 -11.13
N TYR A 133 2.14 -20.72 -11.21
CA TYR A 133 3.32 -20.46 -12.04
C TYR A 133 4.58 -21.16 -11.52
N ARG A 134 4.72 -21.34 -10.21
CA ARG A 134 5.84 -22.08 -9.65
C ARG A 134 5.92 -23.51 -10.18
N LYS A 135 4.80 -24.20 -10.35
CA LYS A 135 4.75 -25.55 -10.92
C LYS A 135 5.23 -25.56 -12.37
N GLN A 136 4.78 -24.59 -13.16
CA GLN A 136 5.19 -24.46 -14.56
C GLN A 136 6.69 -24.16 -14.69
N TRP A 137 7.20 -23.18 -13.96
CA TRP A 137 8.62 -22.82 -14.00
C TRP A 137 9.54 -23.91 -13.47
N GLN A 138 9.10 -24.76 -12.56
CA GLN A 138 9.86 -25.91 -12.12
C GLN A 138 9.94 -26.99 -13.21
N ALA A 139 8.86 -27.21 -13.94
CA ALA A 139 8.85 -28.14 -15.07
C ALA A 139 9.78 -27.67 -16.20
N ASP A 140 9.78 -26.38 -16.49
CA ASP A 140 10.65 -25.78 -17.52
C ASP A 140 12.13 -25.74 -17.08
N ALA A 141 12.41 -25.50 -15.81
CA ALA A 141 13.78 -25.52 -15.28
C ALA A 141 14.43 -26.87 -15.29
N VAL A 142 13.66 -27.97 -15.23
CA VAL A 142 14.15 -29.33 -15.37
C VAL A 142 14.56 -29.63 -16.82
N LYS A 143 13.88 -29.02 -17.79
CA LYS A 143 14.18 -29.18 -19.22
C LYS A 143 15.45 -28.44 -19.66
N VAL A 144 15.77 -27.34 -19.00
CA VAL A 144 16.97 -26.53 -19.27
C VAL A 144 18.00 -26.86 -18.20
N GLN A 145 19.02 -27.65 -18.52
CA GLN A 145 20.20 -27.84 -17.68
C GLN A 145 20.98 -26.52 -17.54
N ALA A 146 20.49 -25.62 -16.74
CA ALA A 146 21.20 -24.38 -16.45
C ALA A 146 22.35 -24.71 -15.46
N PRO A 147 23.57 -24.21 -15.71
CA PRO A 147 24.68 -24.39 -14.78
C PRO A 147 24.29 -23.83 -13.41
N ALA A 148 24.77 -24.46 -12.34
CA ALA A 148 24.53 -24.05 -10.98
C ALA A 148 25.06 -22.61 -10.78
N ALA A 149 24.17 -21.63 -10.82
CA ALA A 149 24.56 -20.25 -10.57
C ALA A 149 24.99 -20.12 -9.09
N GLU A 150 26.16 -19.56 -8.85
CA GLU A 150 26.64 -19.26 -7.51
C GLU A 150 25.62 -18.40 -6.76
N LEU A 151 25.20 -18.88 -5.59
CA LEU A 151 24.26 -18.18 -4.72
C LEU A 151 24.94 -16.92 -4.14
N VAL A 152 24.46 -15.77 -4.52
CA VAL A 152 24.97 -14.49 -4.01
C VAL A 152 24.64 -14.38 -2.53
N ARG A 153 25.61 -13.95 -1.72
CA ARG A 153 25.43 -13.75 -0.27
C ARG A 153 24.27 -12.80 -0.01
N SER A 154 23.30 -13.21 0.81
CA SER A 154 22.06 -12.46 1.10
C SER A 154 22.30 -11.02 1.51
N SER A 155 23.37 -10.75 2.27
CA SER A 155 23.74 -9.39 2.68
C SER A 155 24.08 -8.46 1.50
N LYS A 156 24.81 -8.93 0.50
CA LYS A 156 25.09 -8.15 -0.73
C LYS A 156 23.81 -7.87 -1.51
N LEU A 157 22.90 -8.83 -1.52
CA LEU A 157 21.61 -8.73 -2.19
C LEU A 157 20.72 -7.68 -1.52
N ILE A 158 20.61 -7.69 -0.20
CA ILE A 158 19.87 -6.68 0.57
C ILE A 158 20.42 -5.30 0.32
N LYS A 159 21.75 -5.11 0.39
CA LYS A 159 22.40 -3.81 0.13
C LYS A 159 22.07 -3.29 -1.28
N ARG A 160 22.11 -4.16 -2.28
CA ARG A 160 21.78 -3.80 -3.67
C ARG A 160 20.30 -3.44 -3.84
N LEU A 161 19.39 -4.20 -3.22
CA LEU A 161 17.95 -3.91 -3.23
C LEU A 161 17.66 -2.56 -2.58
N LEU A 162 18.24 -2.28 -1.40
CA LEU A 162 18.06 -1.01 -0.70
C LEU A 162 18.61 0.16 -1.50
N LEU A 163 19.79 0.01 -2.11
CA LEU A 163 20.41 1.06 -2.90
C LEU A 163 19.59 1.41 -4.15
N LEU A 164 18.96 0.42 -4.78
CA LEU A 164 18.07 0.63 -5.93
C LEU A 164 16.70 1.19 -5.49
N ALA A 165 16.18 0.77 -4.34
CA ALA A 165 14.90 1.21 -3.84
C ALA A 165 14.93 2.67 -3.34
N LEU A 166 16.07 3.12 -2.78
CA LEU A 166 16.17 4.42 -2.12
C LEU A 166 15.83 5.60 -3.05
N PRO A 167 16.40 5.75 -4.25
CA PRO A 167 16.06 6.86 -5.16
C PRO A 167 14.58 6.86 -5.56
N VAL A 168 14.04 5.66 -5.86
CA VAL A 168 12.63 5.50 -6.25
C VAL A 168 11.70 5.84 -5.08
N SER A 169 12.06 5.42 -3.86
CA SER A 169 11.29 5.74 -2.66
C SER A 169 11.31 7.25 -2.36
N CYS A 170 12.47 7.90 -2.51
CA CYS A 170 12.57 9.36 -2.35
C CYS A 170 11.68 10.12 -3.33
N ALA A 171 11.62 9.68 -4.58
CA ALA A 171 10.75 10.30 -5.58
C ALA A 171 9.25 10.11 -5.22
N ASN A 172 8.88 8.93 -4.75
CA ASN A 172 7.49 8.61 -4.40
C ASN A 172 7.01 9.24 -3.08
N ILE A 173 7.90 9.67 -2.21
CA ILE A 173 7.56 10.34 -0.93
C ILE A 173 7.05 11.77 -1.16
N LEU A 174 7.41 12.42 -2.26
CA LEU A 174 7.02 13.81 -2.52
C LEU A 174 5.51 14.01 -2.52
N VAL A 175 4.76 13.14 -3.19
CA VAL A 175 3.28 13.26 -3.28
C VAL A 175 2.60 13.12 -1.91
N PRO A 176 2.86 12.08 -1.09
CA PRO A 176 2.30 12.00 0.26
C PRO A 176 2.69 13.16 1.16
N VAL A 177 3.93 13.65 1.08
CA VAL A 177 4.39 14.81 1.86
C VAL A 177 3.60 16.07 1.47
N THR A 178 3.45 16.35 0.17
CA THR A 178 2.66 17.48 -0.30
C THR A 178 1.22 17.38 0.19
N SER A 179 0.59 16.21 0.06
CA SER A 179 -0.77 16.00 0.55
C SER A 179 -0.89 16.18 2.07
N SER A 180 0.12 15.79 2.84
CA SER A 180 0.14 16.01 4.30
C SER A 180 0.27 17.49 4.63
N ILE A 181 1.05 18.24 3.88
CA ILE A 181 1.16 19.71 4.02
C ILE A 181 -0.18 20.37 3.70
N ASP A 182 -0.86 19.93 2.65
CA ASP A 182 -2.17 20.47 2.27
C ASP A 182 -3.21 20.26 3.39
N VAL A 183 -3.23 19.06 4.00
CA VAL A 183 -4.13 18.75 5.14
C VAL A 183 -3.89 19.68 6.33
N LEU A 184 -2.65 20.07 6.59
CA LEU A 184 -2.30 20.94 7.73
C LEU A 184 -2.52 22.43 7.42
N LEU A 185 -2.16 22.87 6.21
CA LEU A 185 -2.15 24.29 5.88
C LEU A 185 -3.48 24.80 5.35
N VAL A 186 -4.16 24.06 4.48
CA VAL A 186 -5.35 24.58 3.77
C VAL A 186 -6.51 24.89 4.71
N PRO A 187 -6.91 23.99 5.66
CA PRO A 187 -7.97 24.33 6.60
C PRO A 187 -7.62 25.50 7.50
N GLY A 188 -6.36 25.59 7.96
CA GLY A 188 -5.90 26.72 8.79
C GLY A 188 -6.02 28.06 8.05
N ARG A 189 -5.58 28.13 6.79
CA ARG A 189 -5.68 29.34 5.98
C ARG A 189 -7.12 29.74 5.64
N LEU A 190 -8.01 28.76 5.47
CA LEU A 190 -9.43 29.05 5.28
C LEU A 190 -10.04 29.67 6.55
N ILE A 191 -9.68 29.19 7.73
CA ILE A 191 -10.12 29.76 9.01
C ILE A 191 -9.59 31.19 9.16
N ASP A 192 -8.31 31.44 8.86
CA ASP A 192 -7.71 32.79 8.88
C ASP A 192 -8.43 33.75 7.91
N SER A 193 -9.02 33.24 6.85
CA SER A 193 -9.79 33.98 5.86
C SER A 193 -11.27 34.26 6.27
N GLY A 194 -11.66 33.82 7.48
CA GLY A 194 -12.99 34.10 8.05
C GLY A 194 -14.01 32.95 7.89
N PHE A 195 -13.61 31.78 7.40
CA PHE A 195 -14.49 30.61 7.39
C PHE A 195 -14.57 29.98 8.79
N SER A 196 -15.74 29.45 9.13
CA SER A 196 -15.85 28.64 10.34
C SER A 196 -15.07 27.33 10.18
N VAL A 197 -14.64 26.70 11.29
CA VAL A 197 -13.92 25.42 11.28
C VAL A 197 -14.67 24.34 10.48
N ALA A 198 -16.01 24.28 10.66
CA ALA A 198 -16.86 23.33 9.94
C ALA A 198 -16.86 23.58 8.42
N GLN A 199 -16.94 24.86 8.01
CA GLN A 199 -16.91 25.25 6.60
C GLN A 199 -15.53 24.99 5.98
N ALA A 200 -14.45 25.33 6.67
CA ALA A 200 -13.08 25.08 6.21
C ALA A 200 -12.82 23.60 5.99
N THR A 201 -13.25 22.76 6.94
CA THR A 201 -13.13 21.30 6.84
C THR A 201 -13.98 20.74 5.69
N ALA A 202 -15.20 21.23 5.51
CA ALA A 202 -16.07 20.82 4.41
C ALA A 202 -15.48 21.20 3.04
N GLN A 203 -14.98 22.44 2.87
CA GLN A 203 -14.35 22.89 1.64
C GLN A 203 -13.09 22.09 1.30
N PHE A 204 -12.26 21.81 2.31
CA PHE A 204 -11.11 20.93 2.13
C PHE A 204 -11.54 19.48 1.77
N GLY A 205 -12.61 18.99 2.37
CA GLY A 205 -13.20 17.70 2.04
C GLY A 205 -13.66 17.62 0.58
N TYR A 206 -14.25 18.66 0.02
CA TYR A 206 -14.62 18.72 -1.40
C TYR A 206 -13.38 18.70 -2.31
N LEU A 207 -12.33 19.42 -1.92
CA LEU A 207 -11.08 19.46 -2.68
C LEU A 207 -10.37 18.08 -2.65
N ALA A 208 -10.11 17.55 -1.46
CA ALA A 208 -9.34 16.35 -1.27
C ALA A 208 -10.13 15.05 -1.55
N GLY A 209 -11.45 15.06 -1.26
CA GLY A 209 -12.30 13.88 -1.40
C GLY A 209 -13.01 13.75 -2.74
N MET A 210 -13.22 14.86 -3.47
CA MET A 210 -13.91 14.84 -4.76
C MET A 210 -13.04 15.33 -5.91
N ALA A 211 -12.46 16.52 -5.82
CA ALA A 211 -11.73 17.11 -6.95
C ALA A 211 -10.42 16.37 -7.25
N GLN A 212 -9.61 16.09 -6.24
CA GLN A 212 -8.33 15.38 -6.41
C GLN A 212 -8.49 13.97 -7.01
N PRO A 213 -9.40 13.09 -6.54
CA PRO A 213 -9.61 11.79 -7.15
C PRO A 213 -10.03 11.86 -8.63
N LEU A 214 -10.85 12.84 -9.02
CA LEU A 214 -11.23 13.04 -10.42
C LEU A 214 -10.03 13.44 -11.30
N LEU A 215 -9.17 14.33 -10.80
CA LEU A 215 -7.93 14.69 -11.50
C LEU A 215 -6.97 13.50 -11.62
N LEU A 216 -6.87 12.67 -10.57
CA LEU A 216 -6.04 11.47 -10.60
C LEU A 216 -6.55 10.44 -11.60
N MET A 217 -7.86 10.34 -11.85
CA MET A 217 -8.39 9.46 -12.90
C MET A 217 -7.82 9.75 -14.28
N ALA A 218 -7.57 11.02 -14.60
CA ALA A 218 -6.96 11.42 -15.87
C ALA A 218 -5.49 10.95 -16.00
N THR A 219 -4.80 10.67 -14.89
CA THR A 219 -3.41 10.22 -14.90
C THR A 219 -3.26 8.69 -14.98
N ILE A 220 -4.34 7.92 -14.77
CA ILE A 220 -4.31 6.45 -14.76
C ILE A 220 -3.78 5.86 -16.08
N PRO A 221 -4.21 6.29 -17.29
CA PRO A 221 -3.68 5.76 -18.53
C PRO A 221 -2.17 5.99 -18.68
N THR A 222 -1.69 7.16 -18.29
CA THR A 222 -0.27 7.52 -18.37
C THR A 222 0.57 6.65 -17.42
N MET A 223 0.09 6.43 -16.20
CA MET A 223 0.74 5.56 -15.21
C MET A 223 0.76 4.09 -15.65
N SER A 224 -0.31 3.61 -16.28
CA SER A 224 -0.37 2.23 -16.77
C SER A 224 0.62 1.98 -17.89
N LEU A 225 0.78 2.94 -18.80
CA LEU A 225 1.81 2.90 -19.86
C LEU A 225 3.21 2.94 -19.27
N ALA A 226 3.49 3.84 -18.32
CA ALA A 226 4.78 3.94 -17.65
C ALA A 226 5.17 2.63 -16.96
N THR A 227 4.24 2.02 -16.19
CA THR A 227 4.52 0.75 -15.49
C THR A 227 4.74 -0.43 -16.43
N SER A 228 4.15 -0.43 -17.61
CA SER A 228 4.35 -1.49 -18.61
C SER A 228 5.68 -1.33 -19.37
N LEU A 229 6.19 -0.09 -19.53
CA LEU A 229 7.43 0.19 -20.22
C LEU A 229 8.68 -0.08 -19.38
N VAL A 230 8.63 0.15 -18.06
CA VAL A 230 9.78 -0.02 -17.17
C VAL A 230 10.46 -1.41 -17.27
N PRO A 231 9.76 -2.54 -17.32
CA PRO A 231 10.41 -3.84 -17.47
C PRO A 231 10.79 -4.19 -18.92
N ALA A 232 10.41 -3.37 -19.90
CA ALA A 232 10.71 -3.59 -21.31
C ALA A 232 11.98 -2.85 -21.79
N VAL A 233 12.47 -1.88 -20.99
CA VAL A 233 13.71 -1.14 -21.17
C VAL A 233 14.82 -1.71 -20.30
#